data_e2e4fc8d349012cdc179b18beefdcbc9
#
_entry.id   e2e4fc8d349012cdc179b18beefdcbc9
#
_cell.length_a   1.000
_cell.length_b   1.000
_cell.length_c   1.000
_cell.angle_alpha   90.00
_cell.angle_beta   90.00
_cell.angle_gamma   90.00
#
_symmetry.space_group_name_H-M   'P 1'
#
loop_
_entity.id
_entity.type
_entity.pdbx_description
1 polymer ?
#
loop_
_entity_poly.entity_id
_entity_poly.type
_entity_poly.pdbx_seq_one_letter_code
_entity_poly.pdbx_strand_id
1 'polypeptide(L)'
;VHDQFACGRRFRVLNIVDDVTRECLAAIPDTSISGRRVARELTTLIERRGKPGMIVSDNGTELTSNAILAWSKDHKVEWHYIAPGKPMQNGYVESFNGRMRDELLNESLFFGLDHARSAIAEWADDYNPVS
;
A
#
# COMPACT_ATOMS: atom_id res chain seq x y z
N VAL A 1 -1.58 0.00 6.71
CA VAL A 1 -1.86 0.99 7.74
C VAL A 1 -3.35 1.02 8.03
N HIS A 2 -3.73 1.15 9.27
CA HIS A 2 -5.11 1.16 9.72
C HIS A 2 -5.47 2.48 10.37
N ASP A 3 -6.72 2.92 10.19
CA ASP A 3 -7.27 4.08 10.88
C ASP A 3 -8.80 3.91 10.96
N GLN A 4 -9.49 4.89 11.52
CA GLN A 4 -10.95 4.85 11.58
C GLN A 4 -11.56 6.21 11.23
N PHE A 5 -12.77 6.16 10.69
CA PHE A 5 -13.57 7.34 10.40
C PHE A 5 -14.15 7.95 11.67
N ALA A 6 -14.68 9.16 11.55
CA ALA A 6 -15.34 9.86 12.64
C ALA A 6 -16.45 9.02 13.30
N CYS A 7 -17.15 8.18 12.52
CA CYS A 7 -18.22 7.30 13.02
C CYS A 7 -17.68 6.06 13.75
N GLY A 8 -16.37 5.86 13.82
CA GLY A 8 -15.74 4.70 14.45
C GLY A 8 -15.49 3.51 13.54
N ARG A 9 -16.02 3.52 12.31
CA ARG A 9 -15.79 2.44 11.35
C ARG A 9 -14.33 2.45 10.91
N ARG A 10 -13.71 1.27 10.90
CA ARG A 10 -12.29 1.14 10.53
C ARG A 10 -12.09 1.07 9.04
N PHE A 11 -10.95 1.57 8.59
CA PHE A 11 -10.50 1.40 7.22
C PHE A 11 -9.00 1.09 7.20
N ARG A 12 -8.53 0.62 6.06
CA ARG A 12 -7.13 0.28 5.83
C ARG A 12 -6.60 1.12 4.67
N VAL A 13 -5.30 1.33 4.65
CA VAL A 13 -4.62 1.95 3.51
C VAL A 13 -3.58 0.97 2.99
N LEU A 14 -3.71 0.60 1.72
CA LEU A 14 -2.69 -0.19 1.03
C LEU A 14 -1.67 0.77 0.44
N ASN A 15 -0.44 0.72 0.92
CA ASN A 15 0.66 1.53 0.42
C ASN A 15 1.60 0.68 -0.42
N ILE A 16 1.87 1.12 -1.64
CA ILE A 16 2.82 0.48 -2.54
C ILE A 16 3.90 1.51 -2.84
N VAL A 17 5.13 1.17 -2.49
CA VAL A 17 6.27 2.08 -2.62
C VAL A 17 7.39 1.44 -3.43
N ASP A 18 8.16 2.27 -4.12
CA ASP A 18 9.35 1.84 -4.84
C ASP A 18 10.58 2.07 -3.95
N ASP A 19 11.25 0.98 -3.59
CA ASP A 19 12.43 1.03 -2.71
C ASP A 19 13.60 1.79 -3.32
N VAL A 20 13.71 1.77 -4.65
CA VAL A 20 14.84 2.39 -5.36
C VAL A 20 14.63 3.90 -5.49
N THR A 21 13.46 4.30 -5.99
CA THR A 21 13.16 5.72 -6.23
C THR A 21 12.61 6.43 -5.01
N ARG A 22 12.15 5.66 -4.00
CA ARG A 22 11.50 6.18 -2.79
C ARG A 22 10.17 6.86 -3.08
N GLU A 23 9.54 6.53 -4.20
CA GLU A 23 8.23 7.05 -4.55
C GLU A 23 7.11 6.20 -3.97
N CYS A 24 6.01 6.87 -3.61
CA CYS A 24 4.75 6.19 -3.34
C CYS A 24 4.04 5.96 -4.67
N LEU A 25 3.85 4.70 -5.04
CA LEU A 25 3.21 4.33 -6.30
C LEU A 25 1.70 4.26 -6.19
N ALA A 26 1.21 3.91 -5.02
CA ALA A 26 -0.22 3.86 -4.73
C ALA A 26 -0.45 3.94 -3.22
N ALA A 27 -1.51 4.64 -2.83
CA ALA A 27 -1.98 4.72 -1.44
C ALA A 27 -3.50 4.62 -1.50
N ILE A 28 -4.03 3.44 -1.21
CA ILE A 28 -5.42 3.10 -1.50
C ILE A 28 -6.17 2.82 -0.20
N PRO A 29 -7.06 3.74 0.24
CA PRO A 29 -7.91 3.48 1.39
C PRO A 29 -9.14 2.68 1.01
N ASP A 30 -9.50 1.71 1.82
CA ASP A 30 -10.76 1.01 1.73
C ASP A 30 -11.12 0.39 3.08
N THR A 31 -12.40 0.11 3.27
CA THR A 31 -12.86 -0.60 4.47
C THR A 31 -12.51 -2.08 4.41
N SER A 32 -12.34 -2.62 3.21
CA SER A 32 -11.94 -4.00 2.98
C SER A 32 -11.09 -4.06 1.71
N ILE A 33 -9.95 -4.73 1.79
CA ILE A 33 -9.03 -4.89 0.65
C ILE A 33 -8.84 -6.39 0.44
N SER A 34 -9.31 -6.89 -0.71
CA SER A 34 -9.16 -8.29 -1.09
C SER A 34 -7.89 -8.52 -1.90
N GLY A 35 -7.46 -9.78 -1.98
CA GLY A 35 -6.35 -10.17 -2.84
C GLY A 35 -6.60 -9.83 -4.31
N ARG A 36 -7.84 -9.96 -4.78
CA ARG A 36 -8.22 -9.57 -6.15
C ARG A 36 -8.04 -8.08 -6.38
N ARG A 37 -8.39 -7.26 -5.40
CA ARG A 37 -8.20 -5.82 -5.47
C ARG A 37 -6.72 -5.48 -5.56
N VAL A 38 -5.89 -6.09 -4.73
CA VAL A 38 -4.44 -5.89 -4.76
C VAL A 38 -3.88 -6.29 -6.11
N ALA A 39 -4.26 -7.46 -6.63
CA ALA A 39 -3.79 -7.93 -7.94
C ALA A 39 -4.16 -6.95 -9.05
N ARG A 40 -5.36 -6.41 -9.05
CA ARG A 40 -5.81 -5.43 -10.05
C ARG A 40 -5.01 -4.14 -9.98
N GLU A 41 -4.74 -3.65 -8.77
CA GLU A 41 -3.93 -2.43 -8.59
C GLU A 41 -2.49 -2.65 -9.07
N LEU A 42 -1.92 -3.82 -8.79
CA LEU A 42 -0.57 -4.16 -9.25
C LEU A 42 -0.51 -4.27 -10.78
N THR A 43 -1.53 -4.84 -11.40
CA THR A 43 -1.61 -4.91 -12.87
C THR A 43 -1.60 -3.51 -13.47
N THR A 44 -2.38 -2.59 -12.92
CA THR A 44 -2.40 -1.19 -13.37
C THR A 44 -1.02 -0.54 -13.26
N LEU A 45 -0.33 -0.78 -12.15
CA LEU A 45 1.02 -0.24 -11.95
C LEU A 45 2.03 -0.79 -12.94
N ILE A 46 1.97 -2.08 -13.23
CA ILE A 46 2.86 -2.72 -14.22
C ILE A 46 2.63 -2.14 -15.62
N GLU A 47 1.39 -1.89 -15.98
CA GLU A 47 1.07 -1.28 -17.28
C GLU A 47 1.64 0.13 -17.41
N ARG A 48 1.73 0.85 -16.31
CA ARG A 48 2.19 2.25 -16.30
C ARG A 48 3.70 2.37 -16.11
N ARG A 49 4.32 1.52 -15.30
CA ARG A 49 5.72 1.66 -14.89
C ARG A 49 6.62 0.52 -15.32
N GLY A 50 6.05 -0.55 -15.87
CA GLY A 50 6.81 -1.76 -16.19
C GLY A 50 6.85 -2.73 -15.01
N LYS A 51 7.33 -3.93 -15.30
CA LYS A 51 7.34 -5.04 -14.35
C LYS A 51 8.47 -4.88 -13.33
N PRO A 52 8.19 -4.99 -12.02
CA PRO A 52 9.24 -4.99 -11.01
C PRO A 52 10.01 -6.32 -11.04
N GLY A 53 11.23 -6.32 -10.55
CA GLY A 53 12.00 -7.55 -10.37
C GLY A 53 11.44 -8.40 -9.25
N MET A 54 11.04 -7.76 -8.17
CA MET A 54 10.53 -8.44 -6.97
C MET A 54 9.56 -7.55 -6.21
N ILE A 55 8.57 -8.18 -5.59
CA ILE A 55 7.68 -7.51 -4.65
C ILE A 55 7.93 -8.08 -3.26
N VAL A 56 8.05 -7.22 -2.27
CA VAL A 56 8.25 -7.60 -0.87
C VAL A 56 7.05 -7.15 -0.06
N SER A 57 6.48 -8.04 0.74
CA SER A 57 5.33 -7.71 1.57
C SER A 57 5.35 -8.47 2.89
N ASP A 58 4.50 -8.05 3.83
CA ASP A 58 4.22 -8.85 5.01
C ASP A 58 3.27 -10.03 4.67
N ASN A 59 2.83 -10.75 5.68
CA ASN A 59 1.96 -11.93 5.53
C ASN A 59 0.47 -11.59 5.70
N GLY A 60 0.06 -10.37 5.36
CA GLY A 60 -1.35 -9.99 5.43
C GLY A 60 -2.23 -10.94 4.62
N THR A 61 -3.45 -11.15 5.08
CA THR A 61 -4.37 -12.12 4.46
C THR A 61 -4.62 -11.81 2.99
N GLU A 62 -4.79 -10.55 2.64
CA GLU A 62 -4.99 -10.12 1.25
C GLU A 62 -3.76 -10.35 0.38
N LEU A 63 -2.57 -10.41 0.98
CA LEU A 63 -1.29 -10.57 0.27
C LEU A 63 -0.85 -12.03 0.15
N THR A 64 -1.41 -12.92 0.96
CA THR A 64 -1.12 -14.36 0.91
C THR A 64 -2.22 -15.17 0.22
N SER A 65 -3.19 -14.49 -0.37
CA SER A 65 -4.35 -15.14 -0.99
C SER A 65 -3.98 -15.91 -2.26
N ASN A 66 -4.86 -16.82 -2.67
CA ASN A 66 -4.70 -17.55 -3.93
C ASN A 66 -4.68 -16.61 -5.14
N ALA A 67 -5.42 -15.50 -5.07
CA ALA A 67 -5.42 -14.50 -6.14
C ALA A 67 -4.04 -13.90 -6.34
N ILE A 68 -3.32 -13.59 -5.27
CA ILE A 68 -1.97 -13.05 -5.35
C ILE A 68 -0.97 -14.09 -5.83
N LEU A 69 -1.09 -15.34 -5.36
CA LEU A 69 -0.22 -16.42 -5.82
C LEU A 69 -0.38 -16.66 -7.32
N ALA A 70 -1.60 -16.71 -7.81
CA ALA A 70 -1.87 -16.85 -9.24
C ALA A 70 -1.35 -15.64 -10.03
N TRP A 71 -1.58 -14.45 -9.51
CA TRP A 71 -1.14 -13.22 -10.17
C TRP A 71 0.39 -13.18 -10.32
N SER A 72 1.13 -13.53 -9.26
CA SER A 72 2.59 -13.51 -9.30
C SER A 72 3.16 -14.51 -10.30
N LYS A 73 2.54 -15.68 -10.42
CA LYS A 73 2.94 -16.68 -11.42
C LYS A 73 2.63 -16.22 -12.84
N ASP A 74 1.44 -15.67 -13.06
CA ASP A 74 1.00 -15.23 -14.39
C ASP A 74 1.87 -14.08 -14.91
N HIS A 75 2.29 -13.19 -14.04
CA HIS A 75 3.11 -12.04 -14.41
C HIS A 75 4.61 -12.31 -14.26
N LYS A 76 4.99 -13.48 -13.78
CA LYS A 76 6.40 -13.88 -13.54
C LYS A 76 7.13 -12.86 -12.68
N VAL A 77 6.48 -12.43 -11.61
CA VAL A 77 7.03 -11.52 -10.61
C VAL A 77 7.43 -12.35 -9.38
N GLU A 78 8.66 -12.19 -8.93
CA GLU A 78 9.11 -12.82 -7.70
C GLU A 78 8.47 -12.11 -6.50
N TRP A 79 7.89 -12.90 -5.59
CA TRP A 79 7.24 -12.36 -4.39
C TRP A 79 7.91 -12.90 -3.15
N HIS A 80 8.37 -12.00 -2.31
CA HIS A 80 9.05 -12.36 -1.06
C HIS A 80 8.21 -11.90 0.14
N TYR A 81 7.87 -12.86 1.01
CA TYR A 81 7.18 -12.54 2.25
C TYR A 81 8.19 -12.36 3.38
N ILE A 82 7.98 -11.31 4.18
CA ILE A 82 8.86 -11.02 5.32
C ILE A 82 8.47 -11.93 6.47
N ALA A 83 9.47 -12.55 7.09
CA ALA A 83 9.25 -13.38 8.27
C ALA A 83 8.77 -12.49 9.44
N PRO A 84 7.80 -12.96 10.24
CA PRO A 84 7.38 -12.24 11.44
C PRO A 84 8.56 -11.91 12.34
N GLY A 85 8.60 -10.70 12.87
CA GLY A 85 9.66 -10.27 13.78
C GLY A 85 10.94 -9.78 13.10
N LYS A 86 10.93 -9.62 11.78
CA LYS A 86 12.09 -9.10 11.02
C LYS A 86 11.73 -7.80 10.29
N PRO A 87 11.48 -6.70 11.00
CA PRO A 87 11.01 -5.46 10.38
C PRO A 87 12.02 -4.82 9.43
N MET A 88 13.31 -5.10 9.60
CA MET A 88 14.35 -4.50 8.75
C MET A 88 14.25 -4.90 7.28
N GLN A 89 13.62 -6.03 6.98
CA GLN A 89 13.43 -6.47 5.59
C GLN A 89 12.43 -5.62 4.83
N ASN A 90 11.62 -4.82 5.53
CA ASN A 90 10.59 -3.97 4.94
C ASN A 90 10.76 -2.52 5.40
N GLY A 91 11.99 -2.10 5.67
CA GLY A 91 12.29 -0.86 6.38
C GLY A 91 11.73 0.40 5.74
N TYR A 92 11.75 0.50 4.40
CA TYR A 92 11.27 1.72 3.76
C TYR A 92 9.75 1.86 3.83
N VAL A 93 8.98 0.81 3.54
CA VAL A 93 7.52 0.93 3.61
C VAL A 93 7.05 1.14 5.05
N GLU A 94 7.74 0.58 6.03
CA GLU A 94 7.42 0.85 7.44
C GLU A 94 7.68 2.32 7.80
N SER A 95 8.79 2.87 7.34
CA SER A 95 9.11 4.28 7.52
C SER A 95 8.08 5.18 6.84
N PHE A 96 7.67 4.83 5.62
CA PHE A 96 6.62 5.54 4.89
C PHE A 96 5.29 5.48 5.66
N ASN A 97 4.91 4.30 6.14
CA ASN A 97 3.69 4.13 6.92
C ASN A 97 3.71 4.97 8.21
N GLY A 98 4.85 5.03 8.87
CA GLY A 98 5.03 5.86 10.05
C GLY A 98 4.83 7.34 9.76
N ARG A 99 5.40 7.82 8.66
CA ARG A 99 5.24 9.21 8.24
C ARG A 99 3.79 9.53 7.87
N MET A 100 3.11 8.65 7.15
CA MET A 100 1.70 8.82 6.84
C MET A 100 0.87 8.93 8.12
N ARG A 101 1.12 8.06 9.09
CA ARG A 101 0.41 8.09 10.36
C ARG A 101 0.67 9.40 11.11
N ASP A 102 1.91 9.80 11.24
CA ASP A 102 2.28 10.98 12.02
C ASP A 102 1.87 12.29 11.35
N GLU A 103 2.03 12.39 10.03
CA GLU A 103 1.80 13.65 9.29
C GLU A 103 0.37 13.80 8.81
N LEU A 104 -0.37 12.71 8.63
CA LEU A 104 -1.72 12.74 8.07
C LEU A 104 -2.75 12.09 8.97
N LEU A 105 -2.61 10.80 9.26
CA LEU A 105 -3.69 10.04 9.89
C LEU A 105 -3.99 10.50 11.33
N ASN A 106 -2.96 10.76 12.12
CA ASN A 106 -3.11 11.23 13.49
C ASN A 106 -3.58 12.69 13.56
N GLU A 107 -3.35 13.47 12.52
CA GLU A 107 -3.69 14.88 12.47
C GLU A 107 -5.04 15.15 11.79
N SER A 108 -5.71 14.10 11.30
CA SER A 108 -6.91 14.26 10.49
C SER A 108 -8.05 13.41 11.02
N LEU A 109 -9.27 13.93 10.88
CA LEU A 109 -10.50 13.18 11.16
C LEU A 109 -11.25 12.99 9.84
N PHE A 110 -11.33 11.76 9.37
CA PHE A 110 -11.98 11.46 8.11
C PHE A 110 -13.44 11.09 8.31
N PHE A 111 -14.31 11.64 7.48
CA PHE A 111 -15.75 11.39 7.57
C PHE A 111 -16.23 10.23 6.70
N GLY A 112 -15.41 9.81 5.74
CA GLY A 112 -15.72 8.68 4.87
C GLY A 112 -14.57 8.39 3.91
N LEU A 113 -14.79 7.38 3.04
CA LEU A 113 -13.75 6.95 2.09
C LEU A 113 -13.37 8.03 1.08
N ASP A 114 -14.34 8.80 0.56
CA ASP A 114 -14.03 9.84 -0.42
C ASP A 114 -13.13 10.92 0.19
N HIS A 115 -13.43 11.31 1.42
CA HIS A 115 -12.59 12.26 2.16
C HIS A 115 -11.18 11.68 2.36
N ALA A 116 -11.09 10.44 2.80
CA ALA A 116 -9.80 9.76 3.02
C ALA A 116 -9.00 9.64 1.70
N ARG A 117 -9.67 9.26 0.60
CA ARG A 117 -9.02 9.15 -0.71
C ARG A 117 -8.38 10.47 -1.15
N SER A 118 -9.14 11.55 -1.05
CA SER A 118 -8.66 12.87 -1.45
C SER A 118 -7.47 13.33 -0.61
N ALA A 119 -7.57 13.20 0.71
CA ALA A 119 -6.52 13.63 1.62
C ALA A 119 -5.25 12.77 1.46
N ILE A 120 -5.39 11.47 1.32
CA ILE A 120 -4.27 10.55 1.16
C ILE A 120 -3.58 10.78 -0.19
N ALA A 121 -4.34 10.96 -1.26
CA ALA A 121 -3.79 11.24 -2.59
C ALA A 121 -2.99 12.54 -2.59
N GLU A 122 -3.53 13.58 -1.98
CA GLU A 122 -2.84 14.86 -1.87
C GLU A 122 -1.54 14.74 -1.08
N TRP A 123 -1.60 14.07 0.08
CA TRP A 123 -0.41 13.85 0.90
C TRP A 123 0.66 13.03 0.17
N ALA A 124 0.26 11.97 -0.54
CA ALA A 124 1.19 11.14 -1.30
C ALA A 124 1.84 11.89 -2.44
N ASP A 125 1.10 12.75 -3.13
CA ASP A 125 1.65 13.59 -4.19
C ASP A 125 2.69 14.59 -3.63
N ASP A 126 2.41 15.18 -2.47
CA ASP A 126 3.34 16.09 -1.81
C ASP A 126 4.58 15.35 -1.29
N TYR A 127 4.42 14.10 -0.90
CA TYR A 127 5.52 13.26 -0.43
C TYR A 127 6.48 12.90 -1.56
N ASN A 128 5.96 12.61 -2.75
CA ASN A 128 6.78 12.18 -3.88
C ASN A 128 7.66 13.32 -4.37
N PRO A 129 8.91 13.01 -4.74
CA PRO A 129 9.78 14.04 -5.30
C PRO A 129 9.20 14.60 -6.59
N VAL A 130 9.37 15.90 -6.77
CA VAL A 130 8.94 16.57 -8.00
C VAL A 130 9.84 16.09 -9.15
N SER A 131 9.21 15.47 -10.12
CA SER A 131 9.91 14.99 -11.31
C SER A 131 10.00 16.07 -12.37
#